data_082bd2c989feff1bbf294a5ead3ebdf0
#
_entry.id   082bd2c989feff1bbf294a5ead3ebdf0
#
_cell.length_a   1.000
_cell.length_b   1.000
_cell.length_c   1.000
_cell.angle_alpha   90.00
_cell.angle_beta   90.00
_cell.angle_gamma   90.00
#
_symmetry.space_group_name_H-M   'P 1'
#
loop_
_entity.id
_entity.type
_entity.pdbx_description
1 polymer ?
#
loop_
_entity_poly.entity_id
_entity_poly.type
_entity_poly.pdbx_seq_one_letter_code
_entity_poly.pdbx_strand_id
1 'polypeptide(L)'
;MAGSYNGVAVPSNGKQIGYADGKYDVPDNPVIPFIEGDGTGRDIWKASRRVFDAAVEKAYKGKRSVAWYEVFAGEKAKAKFDTWLPDDTVDAMREFRVAIKGPLTTPVGGGIRSLNVALRQILDLYCCVRPVKYYKGVPSPVKHPERMDVVIFRENTEDVYAGIEWEEGTAECARLIEFINKDMLKSGKKQIRLDSGVGIKPISVSGTKRLVRMAILHAIEFKRKSVTLVHKGNIQKFTEGAFRKWGYELATEEFREQVVTERESWIVDNKDKNQNLTVAQNAELVEPGMEFAPPAFRQAVEREVKEVLDRIYSTHGNGQWKKKIMINDRIADSIFQQVVTRADEYSVLACPNLNGDYISDACAAQVGGLGIAPGANIGDGYAIFEATHGTAPKYADKDVINPGSVMLSGVMMFRFLGWSEAADLIEGAMEKTILQKKVTYDFERLMDGATKLRTSQFADCIIENMTAV
;
A
#
# COMPACT_ATOMS: atom_id res chain seq x y z
N MET A 1 1.51 -19.13 -25.14
CA MET A 1 2.65 -18.87 -24.23
C MET A 1 3.93 -18.81 -25.07
N ALA A 2 4.77 -17.80 -24.83
CA ALA A 2 6.12 -17.81 -25.38
C ALA A 2 6.90 -18.99 -24.78
N GLY A 3 7.79 -19.60 -25.57
CA GLY A 3 8.56 -20.76 -25.10
C GLY A 3 9.66 -20.45 -24.08
N SER A 4 10.15 -19.21 -24.06
CA SER A 4 11.20 -18.73 -23.14
C SER A 4 11.26 -17.21 -23.07
N TYR A 5 11.75 -16.68 -21.95
CA TYR A 5 12.13 -15.28 -21.73
C TYR A 5 13.54 -15.24 -21.16
N ASN A 6 14.36 -14.31 -21.62
CA ASN A 6 15.77 -14.20 -21.19
C ASN A 6 16.56 -15.54 -21.32
N GLY A 7 16.22 -16.38 -22.31
CA GLY A 7 16.83 -17.68 -22.51
C GLY A 7 16.43 -18.75 -21.47
N VAL A 8 15.52 -18.46 -20.57
CA VAL A 8 14.98 -19.43 -19.59
C VAL A 8 13.67 -19.99 -20.12
N ALA A 9 13.54 -21.31 -20.20
CA ALA A 9 12.32 -21.96 -20.65
C ALA A 9 11.19 -21.79 -19.63
N VAL A 10 9.97 -21.50 -20.10
CA VAL A 10 8.78 -21.47 -19.26
C VAL A 10 8.53 -22.87 -18.68
N PRO A 11 8.23 -23.01 -17.38
CA PRO A 11 7.94 -24.31 -16.77
C PRO A 11 6.78 -25.03 -17.45
N SER A 12 7.04 -26.21 -17.98
CA SER A 12 6.03 -27.00 -18.75
C SER A 12 4.88 -27.54 -17.88
N ASN A 13 5.08 -27.61 -16.58
CA ASN A 13 4.08 -28.04 -15.60
C ASN A 13 3.20 -26.90 -15.08
N GLY A 14 3.42 -25.65 -15.54
CA GLY A 14 2.66 -24.49 -15.10
C GLY A 14 1.65 -24.01 -16.13
N LYS A 15 0.64 -23.28 -15.68
CA LYS A 15 -0.38 -22.63 -16.50
C LYS A 15 -0.42 -21.13 -16.24
N GLN A 16 -0.81 -20.37 -17.26
CA GLN A 16 -1.01 -18.92 -17.15
C GLN A 16 -2.26 -18.60 -16.31
N ILE A 17 -2.20 -17.55 -15.50
CA ILE A 17 -3.36 -16.98 -14.83
C ILE A 17 -4.19 -16.19 -15.84
N GLY A 18 -5.49 -16.50 -15.95
CA GLY A 18 -6.44 -15.76 -16.77
C GLY A 18 -6.90 -14.47 -16.11
N TYR A 19 -7.35 -13.51 -16.94
CA TYR A 19 -8.00 -12.29 -16.44
C TYR A 19 -9.05 -11.83 -17.45
N ALA A 20 -10.30 -11.77 -17.00
CA ALA A 20 -11.43 -11.29 -17.80
C ALA A 20 -12.47 -10.64 -16.87
N ASP A 21 -13.10 -9.58 -17.33
CA ASP A 21 -14.18 -8.88 -16.62
C ASP A 21 -13.82 -8.48 -15.17
N GLY A 22 -12.57 -8.05 -14.96
CA GLY A 22 -12.06 -7.64 -13.64
C GLY A 22 -11.75 -8.79 -12.68
N LYS A 23 -11.77 -10.05 -13.15
CA LYS A 23 -11.56 -11.24 -12.32
C LYS A 23 -10.38 -12.07 -12.80
N TYR A 24 -9.64 -12.63 -11.85
CA TYR A 24 -8.57 -13.57 -12.11
C TYR A 24 -9.13 -14.99 -12.14
N ASP A 25 -8.70 -15.76 -13.15
CA ASP A 25 -8.92 -17.21 -13.23
C ASP A 25 -7.58 -17.91 -12.90
N VAL A 26 -7.49 -18.42 -11.67
CA VAL A 26 -6.24 -18.96 -11.11
C VAL A 26 -6.24 -20.48 -11.23
N PRO A 27 -5.33 -21.06 -12.03
CA PRO A 27 -5.21 -22.52 -12.15
C PRO A 27 -4.58 -23.13 -10.89
N ASP A 28 -4.72 -24.45 -10.71
CA ASP A 28 -4.11 -25.17 -9.58
C ASP A 28 -2.56 -25.21 -9.63
N ASN A 29 -1.96 -24.88 -10.77
CA ASN A 29 -0.52 -24.82 -10.99
C ASN A 29 -0.10 -23.56 -11.77
N PRO A 30 -0.30 -22.35 -11.21
CA PRO A 30 0.04 -21.12 -11.90
C PRO A 30 1.55 -20.97 -12.10
N VAL A 31 1.94 -20.43 -13.26
CA VAL A 31 3.29 -19.92 -13.46
C VAL A 31 3.38 -18.57 -12.74
N ILE A 32 4.30 -18.45 -11.79
CA ILE A 32 4.56 -17.23 -11.05
C ILE A 32 6.00 -16.76 -11.34
N PRO A 33 6.17 -15.71 -12.16
CA PRO A 33 7.47 -15.05 -12.30
C PRO A 33 7.99 -14.55 -10.95
N PHE A 34 9.31 -14.76 -10.74
CA PHE A 34 9.96 -14.18 -9.57
C PHE A 34 11.29 -13.53 -9.93
N ILE A 35 11.63 -12.48 -9.18
CA ILE A 35 12.95 -11.86 -9.19
C ILE A 35 13.56 -12.09 -7.80
N GLU A 36 14.72 -12.74 -7.72
CA GLU A 36 15.39 -12.97 -6.43
C GLU A 36 15.68 -11.65 -5.70
N GLY A 37 16.03 -10.61 -6.46
CA GLY A 37 16.48 -9.33 -5.95
C GLY A 37 17.98 -9.24 -5.78
N ASP A 38 18.43 -8.03 -5.40
CA ASP A 38 19.83 -7.68 -5.20
C ASP A 38 20.22 -7.79 -3.73
N GLY A 39 21.51 -7.80 -3.46
CA GLY A 39 22.05 -7.86 -2.12
C GLY A 39 21.52 -9.08 -1.34
N THR A 40 20.79 -8.85 -0.26
CA THR A 40 20.18 -9.92 0.57
C THR A 40 19.02 -10.63 -0.11
N GLY A 41 18.57 -10.17 -1.27
CA GLY A 41 17.43 -10.74 -2.01
C GLY A 41 17.56 -12.24 -2.23
N ARG A 42 18.76 -12.71 -2.59
CA ARG A 42 19.00 -14.16 -2.81
C ARG A 42 18.76 -15.00 -1.56
N ASP A 43 19.26 -14.56 -0.41
CA ASP A 43 19.11 -15.29 0.86
C ASP A 43 17.64 -15.38 1.26
N ILE A 44 16.95 -14.23 1.26
CA ILE A 44 15.54 -14.17 1.68
C ILE A 44 14.60 -14.88 0.69
N TRP A 45 14.89 -14.82 -0.62
CA TRP A 45 14.11 -15.55 -1.61
C TRP A 45 14.25 -17.06 -1.44
N LYS A 46 15.49 -17.56 -1.33
CA LYS A 46 15.76 -18.98 -1.13
C LYS A 46 15.06 -19.55 0.10
N ALA A 47 15.06 -18.81 1.21
CA ALA A 47 14.36 -19.18 2.43
C ALA A 47 12.84 -19.14 2.25
N SER A 48 12.30 -18.05 1.67
CA SER A 48 10.86 -17.84 1.49
C SER A 48 10.24 -18.85 0.54
N ARG A 49 10.88 -19.18 -0.56
CA ARG A 49 10.39 -20.18 -1.52
C ARG A 49 10.15 -21.54 -0.85
N ARG A 50 11.06 -21.98 0.02
CA ARG A 50 10.90 -23.24 0.77
C ARG A 50 9.67 -23.23 1.66
N VAL A 51 9.40 -22.10 2.31
CA VAL A 51 8.21 -21.88 3.14
C VAL A 51 6.94 -21.91 2.30
N PHE A 52 6.96 -21.26 1.13
CA PHE A 52 5.84 -21.23 0.19
C PHE A 52 5.49 -22.64 -0.32
N ASP A 53 6.49 -23.36 -0.80
CA ASP A 53 6.31 -24.71 -1.33
C ASP A 53 5.79 -25.67 -0.24
N ALA A 54 6.33 -25.59 0.99
CA ALA A 54 5.87 -26.40 2.12
C ALA A 54 4.43 -26.05 2.54
N ALA A 55 4.05 -24.78 2.52
CA ALA A 55 2.70 -24.36 2.89
C ALA A 55 1.67 -24.86 1.87
N VAL A 56 1.96 -24.71 0.57
CA VAL A 56 1.10 -25.18 -0.52
C VAL A 56 0.94 -26.70 -0.47
N GLU A 57 2.04 -27.43 -0.27
CA GLU A 57 1.98 -28.91 -0.16
C GLU A 57 1.14 -29.36 1.04
N LYS A 58 1.35 -28.72 2.22
CA LYS A 58 0.58 -29.06 3.44
C LYS A 58 -0.90 -28.71 3.32
N ALA A 59 -1.23 -27.54 2.71
CA ALA A 59 -2.61 -27.11 2.57
C ALA A 59 -3.39 -27.96 1.55
N TYR A 60 -2.78 -28.30 0.44
CA TYR A 60 -3.49 -28.88 -0.71
C TYR A 60 -3.09 -30.32 -1.06
N LYS A 61 -2.10 -30.90 -0.37
CA LYS A 61 -1.71 -32.32 -0.51
C LYS A 61 -1.46 -32.73 -1.95
N GLY A 62 -0.65 -31.94 -2.66
CA GLY A 62 -0.28 -32.17 -4.06
C GLY A 62 -1.34 -31.76 -5.10
N LYS A 63 -2.53 -31.30 -4.69
CA LYS A 63 -3.56 -30.84 -5.64
C LYS A 63 -3.23 -29.48 -6.29
N ARG A 64 -2.45 -28.66 -5.58
CA ARG A 64 -1.97 -27.37 -6.07
C ARG A 64 -0.45 -27.28 -5.94
N SER A 65 0.17 -26.53 -6.84
CA SER A 65 1.60 -26.25 -6.80
C SER A 65 1.89 -24.92 -7.50
N VAL A 66 2.99 -24.25 -7.16
CA VAL A 66 3.44 -23.06 -7.89
C VAL A 66 4.55 -23.45 -8.87
N ALA A 67 4.39 -23.10 -10.12
CA ALA A 67 5.44 -23.22 -11.13
C ALA A 67 6.27 -21.93 -11.13
N TRP A 68 7.30 -21.90 -10.28
CA TRP A 68 8.18 -20.74 -10.15
C TRP A 68 9.01 -20.51 -11.41
N TYR A 69 8.97 -19.27 -11.93
CA TYR A 69 9.66 -18.88 -13.16
C TYR A 69 10.60 -17.71 -12.89
N GLU A 70 11.92 -17.97 -12.96
CA GLU A 70 12.90 -16.91 -12.73
C GLU A 70 12.93 -15.92 -13.89
N VAL A 71 12.74 -14.63 -13.58
CA VAL A 71 12.96 -13.49 -14.47
C VAL A 71 13.96 -12.53 -13.84
N PHE A 72 14.62 -11.70 -14.65
CA PHE A 72 15.82 -10.99 -14.22
C PHE A 72 15.59 -9.48 -14.16
N ALA A 73 15.98 -8.87 -13.07
CA ALA A 73 16.14 -7.42 -12.91
C ALA A 73 17.29 -7.13 -11.93
N GLY A 74 17.74 -5.87 -11.89
CA GLY A 74 18.81 -5.44 -10.99
C GLY A 74 20.21 -5.90 -11.40
N GLU A 75 21.06 -6.13 -10.42
CA GLU A 75 22.48 -6.48 -10.62
C GLU A 75 22.66 -7.77 -11.43
N LYS A 76 21.81 -8.78 -11.16
CA LYS A 76 21.85 -10.07 -11.88
C LYS A 76 21.54 -9.92 -13.38
N ALA A 77 20.56 -9.05 -13.71
CA ALA A 77 20.21 -8.73 -15.09
C ALA A 77 21.33 -7.93 -15.77
N LYS A 78 21.88 -6.92 -15.08
CA LYS A 78 22.99 -6.12 -15.60
C LYS A 78 24.21 -6.97 -15.92
N ALA A 79 24.54 -7.92 -15.06
CA ALA A 79 25.67 -8.83 -15.25
C ALA A 79 25.46 -9.81 -16.42
N LYS A 80 24.21 -10.26 -16.67
CA LYS A 80 23.93 -11.27 -17.71
C LYS A 80 23.62 -10.67 -19.08
N PHE A 81 22.93 -9.51 -19.11
CA PHE A 81 22.32 -8.96 -20.33
C PHE A 81 22.74 -7.52 -20.61
N ASP A 82 23.63 -6.95 -19.80
CA ASP A 82 24.06 -5.54 -19.85
C ASP A 82 22.90 -4.53 -19.74
N THR A 83 21.76 -4.95 -19.18
CA THR A 83 20.62 -4.09 -18.88
C THR A 83 20.08 -4.36 -17.48
N TRP A 84 19.60 -3.32 -16.79
CA TRP A 84 19.04 -3.43 -15.44
C TRP A 84 17.63 -4.04 -15.42
N LEU A 85 16.87 -3.87 -16.47
CA LEU A 85 15.52 -4.42 -16.64
C LEU A 85 15.33 -4.85 -18.09
N PRO A 86 15.53 -6.14 -18.42
CA PRO A 86 15.27 -6.67 -19.76
C PRO A 86 13.78 -6.57 -20.14
N ASP A 87 13.47 -6.29 -21.39
CA ASP A 87 12.11 -6.28 -21.92
C ASP A 87 11.41 -7.64 -21.72
N ASP A 88 12.12 -8.75 -21.93
CA ASP A 88 11.66 -10.10 -21.67
C ASP A 88 11.12 -10.30 -20.24
N THR A 89 11.69 -9.62 -19.24
CA THR A 89 11.20 -9.67 -17.85
C THR A 89 9.82 -9.03 -17.75
N VAL A 90 9.66 -7.87 -18.38
CA VAL A 90 8.38 -7.16 -18.41
C VAL A 90 7.32 -7.97 -19.17
N ASP A 91 7.70 -8.56 -20.30
CA ASP A 91 6.80 -9.36 -21.13
C ASP A 91 6.37 -10.65 -20.43
N ALA A 92 7.28 -11.32 -19.70
CA ALA A 92 6.91 -12.45 -18.84
C ALA A 92 5.92 -12.04 -17.75
N MET A 93 6.13 -10.89 -17.10
CA MET A 93 5.19 -10.38 -16.09
C MET A 93 3.83 -10.03 -16.70
N ARG A 94 3.79 -9.50 -17.93
CA ARG A 94 2.53 -9.26 -18.66
C ARG A 94 1.82 -10.56 -19.00
N GLU A 95 2.56 -11.56 -19.47
CA GLU A 95 1.96 -12.86 -19.81
C GLU A 95 1.39 -13.57 -18.58
N PHE A 96 2.17 -13.67 -17.49
CA PHE A 96 1.77 -14.44 -16.31
C PHE A 96 1.01 -13.64 -15.25
N ARG A 97 0.94 -12.31 -15.35
CA ARG A 97 0.09 -11.36 -14.58
C ARG A 97 0.40 -11.20 -13.11
N VAL A 98 0.77 -12.24 -12.40
CA VAL A 98 1.07 -12.22 -10.96
C VAL A 98 2.52 -12.61 -10.77
N ALA A 99 3.29 -11.77 -10.07
CA ALA A 99 4.70 -11.99 -9.81
C ALA A 99 5.06 -11.68 -8.35
N ILE A 100 6.23 -12.16 -7.91
CA ILE A 100 6.82 -11.82 -6.61
C ILE A 100 8.29 -11.46 -6.79
N LYS A 101 8.79 -10.50 -6.00
CA LYS A 101 10.19 -10.09 -6.10
C LYS A 101 10.82 -9.73 -4.76
N GLY A 102 12.12 -9.94 -4.68
CA GLY A 102 12.98 -9.38 -3.65
C GLY A 102 13.29 -7.88 -3.89
N PRO A 103 14.10 -7.28 -3.01
CA PRO A 103 14.53 -5.89 -3.14
C PRO A 103 15.42 -5.68 -4.37
N LEU A 104 15.33 -4.50 -5.00
CA LEU A 104 16.16 -4.12 -6.14
C LEU A 104 16.97 -2.88 -5.81
N THR A 105 18.23 -2.87 -6.24
CA THR A 105 19.13 -1.71 -6.14
C THR A 105 18.69 -0.63 -7.11
N THR A 106 18.61 0.61 -6.63
CA THR A 106 18.53 1.77 -7.52
C THR A 106 19.95 2.24 -7.80
N PRO A 107 20.44 2.18 -9.05
CA PRO A 107 21.79 2.63 -9.39
C PRO A 107 21.96 4.11 -9.03
N VAL A 108 23.08 4.43 -8.38
CA VAL A 108 23.45 5.81 -8.04
C VAL A 108 24.17 6.43 -9.24
N GLY A 109 23.61 7.50 -9.81
CA GLY A 109 24.20 8.25 -10.94
C GLY A 109 23.64 7.85 -12.30
N GLY A 110 23.84 8.71 -13.31
CA GLY A 110 23.50 8.42 -14.71
C GLY A 110 22.01 8.53 -15.08
N GLY A 111 21.16 9.16 -14.28
CA GLY A 111 19.76 9.40 -14.64
C GLY A 111 18.86 8.16 -14.64
N ILE A 112 19.36 7.03 -14.12
CA ILE A 112 18.57 5.78 -14.03
C ILE A 112 17.57 5.91 -12.88
N ARG A 113 16.28 5.86 -13.19
CA ARG A 113 15.20 5.85 -12.21
C ARG A 113 15.15 4.50 -11.49
N SER A 114 14.53 4.49 -10.30
CA SER A 114 14.28 3.26 -9.54
C SER A 114 13.61 2.19 -10.40
N LEU A 115 14.18 0.98 -10.44
CA LEU A 115 13.62 -0.16 -11.16
C LEU A 115 12.22 -0.53 -10.65
N ASN A 116 11.97 -0.32 -9.34
CA ASN A 116 10.66 -0.51 -8.75
C ASN A 116 9.64 0.46 -9.35
N VAL A 117 10.01 1.75 -9.49
CA VAL A 117 9.15 2.76 -10.11
C VAL A 117 8.92 2.44 -11.59
N ALA A 118 9.96 1.99 -12.31
CA ALA A 118 9.82 1.60 -13.71
C ALA A 118 8.79 0.46 -13.89
N LEU A 119 8.88 -0.61 -13.10
CA LEU A 119 7.92 -1.73 -13.15
C LEU A 119 6.48 -1.27 -12.85
N ARG A 120 6.30 -0.41 -11.84
CA ARG A 120 4.98 0.14 -11.47
C ARG A 120 4.37 0.96 -12.59
N GLN A 121 5.16 1.79 -13.27
CA GLN A 121 4.72 2.62 -14.39
C GLN A 121 4.45 1.80 -15.66
N ILE A 122 5.35 0.89 -16.03
CA ILE A 122 5.23 0.08 -17.26
C ILE A 122 4.01 -0.85 -17.23
N LEU A 123 3.68 -1.39 -16.05
CA LEU A 123 2.55 -2.31 -15.85
C LEU A 123 1.30 -1.62 -15.30
N ASP A 124 1.33 -0.29 -15.17
CA ASP A 124 0.29 0.54 -14.54
C ASP A 124 -0.22 -0.03 -13.20
N LEU A 125 0.72 -0.39 -12.33
CA LEU A 125 0.44 -0.88 -10.98
C LEU A 125 0.13 0.32 -10.07
N TYR A 126 -1.03 0.90 -10.25
CA TYR A 126 -1.40 2.20 -9.67
C TYR A 126 -1.65 2.19 -8.17
N CYS A 127 -1.73 1.03 -7.55
CA CYS A 127 -2.02 0.87 -6.14
C CYS A 127 -0.94 0.05 -5.44
N CYS A 128 -0.20 0.68 -4.51
CA CYS A 128 0.69 -0.02 -3.59
C CYS A 128 -0.09 -0.30 -2.30
N VAL A 129 -0.22 -1.58 -1.95
CA VAL A 129 -0.94 -2.05 -0.75
C VAL A 129 0.06 -2.54 0.28
N ARG A 130 0.06 -1.92 1.46
CA ARG A 130 0.97 -2.23 2.57
C ARG A 130 0.18 -2.48 3.86
N PRO A 131 -0.18 -3.72 4.18
CA PRO A 131 -0.76 -4.07 5.48
C PRO A 131 0.28 -3.91 6.58
N VAL A 132 -0.13 -3.30 7.68
CA VAL A 132 0.69 -3.17 8.88
C VAL A 132 -0.12 -3.64 10.06
N LYS A 133 0.27 -4.78 10.63
CA LYS A 133 -0.32 -5.30 11.85
C LYS A 133 0.77 -5.84 12.79
N TYR A 134 0.47 -5.84 14.06
CA TYR A 134 1.37 -6.40 15.06
C TYR A 134 1.26 -7.92 15.12
N TYR A 135 2.39 -8.60 15.12
CA TYR A 135 2.51 -10.03 15.40
C TYR A 135 2.94 -10.24 16.85
N LYS A 136 2.20 -11.05 17.57
CA LYS A 136 2.42 -11.25 18.99
C LYS A 136 3.85 -11.74 19.30
N GLY A 137 4.50 -11.05 20.23
CA GLY A 137 5.88 -11.37 20.62
C GLY A 137 6.96 -10.58 19.87
N VAL A 138 6.62 -9.86 18.82
CA VAL A 138 7.57 -8.99 18.11
C VAL A 138 7.98 -7.82 18.99
N PRO A 139 9.27 -7.47 19.10
CA PRO A 139 9.71 -6.26 19.79
C PRO A 139 9.16 -5.00 19.15
N SER A 140 8.70 -4.06 19.97
CA SER A 140 8.13 -2.79 19.50
C SER A 140 8.62 -1.61 20.32
N PRO A 141 8.83 -0.43 19.69
CA PRO A 141 9.18 0.80 20.40
C PRO A 141 7.98 1.50 21.06
N VAL A 142 6.73 1.06 20.76
CA VAL A 142 5.50 1.63 21.31
C VAL A 142 4.91 0.72 22.40
N LYS A 143 4.12 1.32 23.32
CA LYS A 143 3.55 0.58 24.47
C LYS A 143 2.47 -0.42 24.09
N HIS A 144 1.69 -0.10 23.04
CA HIS A 144 0.50 -0.84 22.62
C HIS A 144 0.53 -1.13 21.12
N PRO A 145 1.52 -1.91 20.63
CA PRO A 145 1.64 -2.23 19.21
C PRO A 145 0.45 -3.05 18.70
N GLU A 146 -0.24 -3.79 19.58
CA GLU A 146 -1.43 -4.57 19.24
C GLU A 146 -2.62 -3.73 18.76
N ARG A 147 -2.59 -2.40 18.94
CA ARG A 147 -3.59 -1.48 18.40
C ARG A 147 -3.38 -1.16 16.93
N MET A 148 -2.21 -1.48 16.38
CA MET A 148 -1.90 -1.26 14.97
C MET A 148 -2.42 -2.42 14.12
N ASP A 149 -3.46 -2.16 13.33
CA ASP A 149 -3.97 -3.03 12.27
C ASP A 149 -4.54 -2.15 11.16
N VAL A 150 -3.66 -1.59 10.35
CA VAL A 150 -4.02 -0.70 9.25
C VAL A 150 -3.52 -1.25 7.92
N VAL A 151 -4.24 -0.93 6.84
CA VAL A 151 -3.81 -1.21 5.49
C VAL A 151 -3.63 0.11 4.75
N ILE A 152 -2.41 0.39 4.30
CA ILE A 152 -2.11 1.60 3.54
C ILE A 152 -2.27 1.32 2.04
N PHE A 153 -3.14 2.07 1.39
CA PHE A 153 -3.32 2.16 -0.04
C PHE A 153 -2.60 3.43 -0.52
N ARG A 154 -1.44 3.25 -1.10
CA ARG A 154 -0.59 4.31 -1.62
C ARG A 154 -0.77 4.42 -3.12
N GLU A 155 -1.07 5.61 -3.62
CA GLU A 155 -0.99 5.90 -5.06
C GLU A 155 0.46 5.63 -5.53
N ASN A 156 0.64 5.16 -6.76
CA ASN A 156 1.90 4.56 -7.14
C ASN A 156 2.46 5.06 -8.48
N THR A 157 1.75 5.91 -9.21
CA THR A 157 2.08 6.29 -10.59
C THR A 157 2.28 7.79 -10.81
N GLU A 158 1.80 8.62 -9.91
CA GLU A 158 1.89 10.09 -10.01
C GLU A 158 2.54 10.70 -8.75
N ASP A 159 2.22 11.94 -8.39
CA ASP A 159 2.87 12.71 -7.34
C ASP A 159 4.33 13.07 -7.74
N VAL A 160 5.20 13.39 -6.81
CA VAL A 160 6.63 13.64 -7.07
C VAL A 160 7.35 12.41 -7.64
N TYR A 161 6.81 11.22 -7.46
CA TYR A 161 7.30 9.97 -8.05
C TYR A 161 7.08 9.86 -9.57
N ALA A 162 6.32 10.77 -10.18
CA ALA A 162 6.28 10.93 -11.64
C ALA A 162 7.67 11.28 -12.21
N GLY A 163 8.56 11.83 -11.36
CA GLY A 163 9.94 12.13 -11.70
C GLY A 163 10.05 13.19 -12.80
N ILE A 164 9.13 14.15 -12.81
CA ILE A 164 9.15 15.30 -13.73
C ILE A 164 9.87 16.42 -13.01
N GLU A 165 11.18 16.54 -13.27
CA GLU A 165 12.01 17.51 -12.57
C GLU A 165 13.17 18.00 -13.44
N TRP A 166 13.68 19.17 -13.11
CA TRP A 166 14.80 19.84 -13.79
C TRP A 166 15.84 20.27 -12.76
N GLU A 167 17.08 19.95 -13.08
CA GLU A 167 18.23 20.29 -12.25
C GLU A 167 18.51 21.81 -12.32
N GLU A 168 18.86 22.37 -11.17
CA GLU A 168 19.33 23.76 -11.04
C GLU A 168 20.52 24.01 -11.98
N GLY A 169 20.60 25.23 -12.54
CA GLY A 169 21.68 25.66 -13.44
C GLY A 169 21.52 25.19 -14.89
N THR A 170 20.55 24.31 -15.21
CA THR A 170 20.28 23.91 -16.61
C THR A 170 19.48 24.96 -17.36
N ALA A 171 19.66 25.03 -18.68
CA ALA A 171 18.94 25.98 -19.53
C ALA A 171 17.42 25.71 -19.53
N GLU A 172 17.03 24.44 -19.47
CA GLU A 172 15.63 24.00 -19.38
C GLU A 172 14.99 24.47 -18.08
N CYS A 173 15.68 24.32 -16.94
CA CYS A 173 15.20 24.77 -15.63
C CYS A 173 15.05 26.28 -15.59
N ALA A 174 16.02 27.03 -16.11
CA ALA A 174 15.96 28.48 -16.20
C ALA A 174 14.76 28.96 -17.03
N ARG A 175 14.52 28.34 -18.19
CA ARG A 175 13.34 28.63 -19.04
C ARG A 175 12.02 28.35 -18.34
N LEU A 176 11.94 27.22 -17.62
CA LEU A 176 10.74 26.85 -16.85
C LEU A 176 10.46 27.87 -15.75
N ILE A 177 11.49 28.27 -14.99
CA ILE A 177 11.37 29.27 -13.93
C ILE A 177 10.94 30.62 -14.51
N GLU A 178 11.53 31.05 -15.63
CA GLU A 178 11.16 32.27 -16.29
C GLU A 178 9.69 32.27 -16.75
N PHE A 179 9.25 31.19 -17.40
CA PHE A 179 7.86 31.01 -17.82
C PHE A 179 6.89 31.09 -16.64
N ILE A 180 7.16 30.33 -15.56
CA ILE A 180 6.29 30.33 -14.38
C ILE A 180 6.25 31.72 -13.74
N ASN A 181 7.40 32.37 -13.55
CA ASN A 181 7.49 33.68 -12.90
C ASN A 181 6.83 34.80 -13.69
N LYS A 182 6.99 34.79 -15.02
CA LYS A 182 6.46 35.87 -15.89
C LYS A 182 5.00 35.63 -16.29
N ASP A 183 4.67 34.39 -16.68
CA ASP A 183 3.41 34.14 -17.37
C ASP A 183 2.34 33.54 -16.44
N MET A 184 2.75 32.72 -15.45
CA MET A 184 1.82 32.02 -14.57
C MET A 184 1.58 32.74 -13.25
N LEU A 185 2.60 33.36 -12.65
CA LEU A 185 2.49 34.10 -11.39
C LEU A 185 2.18 35.58 -11.65
N LYS A 186 0.91 35.93 -11.77
CA LYS A 186 0.40 37.24 -12.13
C LYS A 186 0.75 38.41 -11.21
N SER A 187 1.40 38.21 -10.09
CA SER A 187 1.80 39.29 -9.19
C SER A 187 3.19 39.02 -8.64
N GLY A 188 4.10 39.98 -8.75
CA GLY A 188 5.50 39.92 -8.30
C GLY A 188 5.74 39.64 -6.82
N LYS A 189 4.75 39.13 -6.07
CA LYS A 189 4.82 38.77 -4.66
C LYS A 189 5.32 37.35 -4.35
N LYS A 190 5.21 36.44 -5.33
CA LYS A 190 5.69 35.05 -5.20
C LYS A 190 6.45 34.72 -6.47
N GLN A 191 7.70 34.39 -6.35
CA GLN A 191 8.54 33.97 -7.45
C GLN A 191 9.36 32.74 -7.04
N ILE A 192 9.61 31.87 -7.97
CA ILE A 192 10.61 30.82 -7.83
C ILE A 192 11.97 31.49 -7.93
N ARG A 193 12.88 31.19 -7.00
CA ARG A 193 14.26 31.69 -7.03
C ARG A 193 14.97 31.11 -8.24
N LEU A 194 15.85 31.90 -8.87
CA LEU A 194 16.53 31.50 -10.09
C LEU A 194 17.54 30.36 -9.89
N ASP A 195 17.99 30.17 -8.68
CA ASP A 195 18.90 29.11 -8.22
C ASP A 195 18.15 27.90 -7.63
N SER A 196 16.98 27.60 -8.16
CA SER A 196 16.15 26.46 -7.70
C SER A 196 16.18 25.33 -8.71
N GLY A 197 16.28 24.09 -8.23
CA GLY A 197 15.74 22.93 -8.95
C GLY A 197 14.21 22.94 -8.90
N VAL A 198 13.53 22.44 -9.93
CA VAL A 198 12.05 22.45 -10.01
C VAL A 198 11.52 21.05 -10.29
N GLY A 199 10.58 20.59 -9.47
CA GLY A 199 9.85 19.35 -9.66
C GLY A 199 8.34 19.56 -9.74
N ILE A 200 7.65 18.74 -10.51
CA ILE A 200 6.19 18.78 -10.69
C ILE A 200 5.54 17.69 -9.85
N LYS A 201 4.49 18.07 -9.12
CA LYS A 201 3.66 17.15 -8.31
C LYS A 201 2.26 17.02 -8.95
N PRO A 202 2.06 16.15 -9.94
CA PRO A 202 0.73 15.92 -10.50
C PRO A 202 -0.10 15.03 -9.59
N ILE A 203 -1.37 15.38 -9.39
CA ILE A 203 -2.39 14.52 -8.79
C ILE A 203 -3.63 14.65 -9.66
N SER A 204 -4.12 13.53 -10.21
CA SER A 204 -5.20 13.50 -11.17
C SER A 204 -6.52 12.97 -10.57
N VAL A 205 -7.63 13.30 -11.23
CA VAL A 205 -8.95 12.77 -10.90
C VAL A 205 -8.96 11.25 -11.04
N SER A 206 -8.47 10.75 -12.17
CA SER A 206 -8.46 9.32 -12.49
C SER A 206 -7.57 8.53 -11.55
N GLY A 207 -6.33 8.98 -11.29
CA GLY A 207 -5.41 8.37 -10.34
C GLY A 207 -5.98 8.31 -8.92
N THR A 208 -6.57 9.42 -8.46
CA THR A 208 -7.24 9.48 -7.16
C THR A 208 -8.43 8.52 -7.08
N LYS A 209 -9.35 8.60 -8.05
CA LYS A 209 -10.58 7.80 -8.00
C LYS A 209 -10.29 6.30 -8.09
N ARG A 210 -9.34 5.84 -8.93
CA ARG A 210 -8.99 4.40 -9.00
C ARG A 210 -8.37 3.88 -7.71
N LEU A 211 -7.48 4.65 -7.05
CA LEU A 211 -6.89 4.28 -5.77
C LEU A 211 -7.95 4.19 -4.66
N VAL A 212 -8.76 5.23 -4.49
CA VAL A 212 -9.78 5.28 -3.43
C VAL A 212 -10.83 4.20 -3.64
N ARG A 213 -11.19 3.88 -4.89
CA ARG A 213 -12.08 2.75 -5.21
C ARG A 213 -11.51 1.42 -4.71
N MET A 214 -10.24 1.13 -4.96
CA MET A 214 -9.60 -0.08 -4.43
C MET A 214 -9.59 -0.12 -2.90
N ALA A 215 -9.32 1.02 -2.25
CA ALA A 215 -9.34 1.10 -0.80
C ALA A 215 -10.74 0.82 -0.20
N ILE A 216 -11.81 1.35 -0.83
CA ILE A 216 -13.18 1.10 -0.40
C ILE A 216 -13.60 -0.35 -0.67
N LEU A 217 -13.28 -0.91 -1.85
CA LEU A 217 -13.56 -2.32 -2.16
C LEU A 217 -12.88 -3.25 -1.17
N HIS A 218 -11.61 -2.99 -0.83
CA HIS A 218 -10.91 -3.73 0.22
C HIS A 218 -11.61 -3.60 1.58
N ALA A 219 -12.07 -2.40 1.93
CA ALA A 219 -12.77 -2.19 3.19
C ALA A 219 -14.10 -2.98 3.25
N ILE A 220 -14.81 -3.09 2.12
CA ILE A 220 -16.03 -3.90 1.99
C ILE A 220 -15.71 -5.39 2.14
N GLU A 221 -14.76 -5.89 1.37
CA GLU A 221 -14.37 -7.31 1.33
C GLU A 221 -13.89 -7.81 2.70
N PHE A 222 -13.01 -7.05 3.35
CA PHE A 222 -12.39 -7.41 4.63
C PHE A 222 -13.13 -6.81 5.85
N LYS A 223 -14.34 -6.26 5.66
CA LYS A 223 -15.18 -5.68 6.73
C LYS A 223 -14.44 -4.68 7.60
N ARG A 224 -13.61 -3.83 6.97
CA ARG A 224 -12.89 -2.75 7.64
C ARG A 224 -13.83 -1.61 8.02
N LYS A 225 -13.56 -0.95 9.14
CA LYS A 225 -14.46 0.05 9.73
C LYS A 225 -14.42 1.40 9.03
N SER A 226 -13.27 1.78 8.46
CA SER A 226 -13.06 3.11 7.89
C SER A 226 -12.07 3.12 6.74
N VAL A 227 -12.24 4.11 5.85
CA VAL A 227 -11.23 4.54 4.87
C VAL A 227 -10.93 6.01 5.15
N THR A 228 -9.67 6.31 5.49
CA THR A 228 -9.20 7.65 5.80
C THR A 228 -8.39 8.20 4.63
N LEU A 229 -8.84 9.33 4.07
CA LEU A 229 -8.13 10.06 3.03
C LEU A 229 -7.03 10.90 3.68
N VAL A 230 -5.77 10.58 3.41
CA VAL A 230 -4.62 11.31 3.96
C VAL A 230 -4.18 12.39 2.98
N HIS A 231 -4.01 13.63 3.44
CA HIS A 231 -3.67 14.75 2.57
C HIS A 231 -3.04 15.94 3.30
N LYS A 232 -2.37 16.83 2.57
CA LYS A 232 -1.92 18.15 3.03
C LYS A 232 -2.69 19.28 2.32
N GLY A 233 -3.99 19.10 2.16
CA GLY A 233 -4.85 19.97 1.36
C GLY A 233 -5.04 21.39 1.90
N ASN A 234 -4.71 21.65 3.16
CA ASN A 234 -4.68 23.01 3.73
C ASN A 234 -3.57 23.87 3.12
N ILE A 235 -2.49 23.25 2.61
CA ILE A 235 -1.36 23.90 1.92
C ILE A 235 -1.47 23.69 0.40
N GLN A 236 -1.61 22.46 -0.05
CA GLN A 236 -1.65 22.05 -1.44
C GLN A 236 -3.11 21.88 -1.92
N LYS A 237 -3.81 23.00 -2.10
CA LYS A 237 -5.27 23.03 -2.29
C LYS A 237 -5.74 22.35 -3.57
N PHE A 238 -4.97 22.46 -4.66
CA PHE A 238 -5.37 21.95 -5.98
C PHE A 238 -4.75 20.60 -6.36
N THR A 239 -3.92 20.05 -5.50
CA THR A 239 -3.36 18.70 -5.61
C THR A 239 -3.90 17.83 -4.47
N GLU A 240 -3.30 17.83 -3.30
CA GLU A 240 -3.76 16.99 -2.19
C GLU A 240 -5.14 17.38 -1.64
N GLY A 241 -5.51 18.66 -1.66
CA GLY A 241 -6.88 19.09 -1.34
C GLY A 241 -7.91 18.59 -2.37
N ALA A 242 -7.50 18.53 -3.64
CA ALA A 242 -8.32 17.93 -4.70
C ALA A 242 -8.42 16.41 -4.55
N PHE A 243 -7.34 15.71 -4.17
CA PHE A 243 -7.36 14.28 -3.81
C PHE A 243 -8.44 13.98 -2.77
N ARG A 244 -8.47 14.75 -1.68
CA ARG A 244 -9.53 14.64 -0.67
C ARG A 244 -10.92 14.80 -1.27
N LYS A 245 -11.13 15.86 -2.06
CA LYS A 245 -12.41 16.18 -2.69
C LYS A 245 -12.88 15.03 -3.57
N TRP A 246 -12.04 14.59 -4.50
CA TRP A 246 -12.38 13.50 -5.44
C TRP A 246 -12.55 12.15 -4.76
N GLY A 247 -11.87 11.91 -3.64
CA GLY A 247 -12.07 10.74 -2.81
C GLY A 247 -13.46 10.69 -2.17
N TYR A 248 -13.94 11.81 -1.62
CA TYR A 248 -15.31 11.91 -1.10
C TYR A 248 -16.35 11.81 -2.21
N GLU A 249 -16.14 12.47 -3.36
CA GLU A 249 -17.03 12.38 -4.51
C GLU A 249 -17.21 10.92 -4.93
N LEU A 250 -16.11 10.21 -5.20
CA LEU A 250 -16.15 8.79 -5.54
C LEU A 250 -16.92 7.96 -4.51
N ALA A 251 -16.59 8.11 -3.24
CA ALA A 251 -17.21 7.32 -2.17
C ALA A 251 -18.73 7.51 -2.14
N THR A 252 -19.21 8.75 -2.28
CA THR A 252 -20.64 9.06 -2.22
C THR A 252 -21.37 8.82 -3.54
N GLU A 253 -20.69 8.82 -4.69
CA GLU A 253 -21.29 8.53 -5.99
C GLU A 253 -21.40 7.02 -6.25
N GLU A 254 -20.33 6.26 -5.99
CA GLU A 254 -20.27 4.83 -6.37
C GLU A 254 -20.65 3.87 -5.23
N PHE A 255 -20.45 4.26 -3.96
CA PHE A 255 -20.61 3.37 -2.79
C PHE A 255 -21.62 3.88 -1.76
N ARG A 256 -22.57 4.70 -2.18
CA ARG A 256 -23.49 5.41 -1.28
C ARG A 256 -24.14 4.52 -0.21
N GLU A 257 -24.55 3.32 -0.58
CA GLU A 257 -25.21 2.41 0.35
C GLU A 257 -24.27 1.75 1.36
N GLN A 258 -22.97 1.67 1.04
CA GLN A 258 -21.96 1.01 1.87
C GLN A 258 -21.22 1.97 2.78
N VAL A 259 -21.24 3.27 2.48
CA VAL A 259 -20.40 4.26 3.16
C VAL A 259 -21.23 5.37 3.81
N VAL A 260 -20.64 5.99 4.82
CA VAL A 260 -21.08 7.26 5.41
C VAL A 260 -19.85 8.15 5.58
N THR A 261 -19.96 9.44 5.26
CA THR A 261 -18.88 10.38 5.58
C THR A 261 -18.90 10.77 7.06
N GLU A 262 -17.74 11.16 7.61
CA GLU A 262 -17.64 11.57 9.02
C GLU A 262 -18.65 12.70 9.35
N ARG A 263 -18.77 13.70 8.47
CA ARG A 263 -19.69 14.81 8.64
C ARG A 263 -21.16 14.40 8.52
N GLU A 264 -21.48 13.52 7.58
CA GLU A 264 -22.83 12.93 7.47
C GLU A 264 -23.19 12.12 8.73
N SER A 265 -22.24 11.39 9.30
CA SER A 265 -22.49 10.61 10.52
C SER A 265 -22.87 11.49 11.72
N TRP A 266 -22.25 12.67 11.86
CA TRP A 266 -22.61 13.62 12.90
C TRP A 266 -24.04 14.16 12.71
N ILE A 267 -24.38 14.56 11.48
CA ILE A 267 -25.73 15.07 11.13
C ILE A 267 -26.80 14.02 11.43
N VAL A 268 -26.57 12.78 11.01
CA VAL A 268 -27.51 11.67 11.20
C VAL A 268 -27.62 11.28 12.67
N ASP A 269 -26.50 11.17 13.40
CA ASP A 269 -26.47 10.82 14.81
C ASP A 269 -27.17 11.86 15.69
N ASN A 270 -27.00 13.14 15.38
CA ASN A 270 -27.72 14.22 16.06
C ASN A 270 -29.23 14.07 15.89
N LYS A 271 -29.69 13.77 14.68
CA LYS A 271 -31.11 13.52 14.38
C LYS A 271 -31.63 12.25 15.04
N ASP A 272 -30.83 11.18 15.09
CA ASP A 272 -31.16 9.92 15.77
C ASP A 272 -31.35 10.13 17.27
N LYS A 273 -30.48 10.95 17.91
CA LYS A 273 -30.58 11.28 19.33
C LYS A 273 -31.79 12.15 19.69
N ASN A 274 -32.23 13.00 18.78
CA ASN A 274 -33.36 13.87 18.96
C ASN A 274 -34.16 14.05 17.64
N GLN A 275 -35.25 13.30 17.50
CA GLN A 275 -36.09 13.33 16.31
C GLN A 275 -36.76 14.69 16.04
N ASN A 276 -36.91 15.52 17.08
CA ASN A 276 -37.49 16.85 16.98
C ASN A 276 -36.46 17.94 16.64
N LEU A 277 -35.17 17.57 16.46
CA LEU A 277 -34.11 18.52 16.16
C LEU A 277 -34.40 19.21 14.82
N THR A 278 -34.42 20.55 14.83
CA THR A 278 -34.54 21.34 13.61
C THR A 278 -33.21 21.33 12.81
N VAL A 279 -33.30 21.68 11.53
CA VAL A 279 -32.11 21.81 10.67
C VAL A 279 -31.07 22.81 11.26
N ALA A 280 -31.53 23.97 11.73
CA ALA A 280 -30.68 25.00 12.34
C ALA A 280 -30.00 24.50 13.64
N GLN A 281 -30.71 23.81 14.49
CA GLN A 281 -30.16 23.24 15.71
C GLN A 281 -29.14 22.12 15.41
N ASN A 282 -29.41 21.27 14.40
CA ASN A 282 -28.47 20.26 13.99
C ASN A 282 -27.21 20.89 13.37
N ALA A 283 -27.36 21.94 12.57
CA ALA A 283 -26.24 22.69 12.02
C ALA A 283 -25.34 23.29 13.11
N GLU A 284 -25.92 23.84 14.19
CA GLU A 284 -25.16 24.34 15.33
C GLU A 284 -24.37 23.24 16.06
N LEU A 285 -24.95 22.04 16.18
CA LEU A 285 -24.24 20.89 16.76
C LEU A 285 -23.09 20.36 15.88
N VAL A 286 -23.24 20.45 14.56
CA VAL A 286 -22.21 20.02 13.59
C VAL A 286 -21.08 21.04 13.49
N GLU A 287 -21.39 22.33 13.64
CA GLU A 287 -20.46 23.44 13.53
C GLU A 287 -20.65 24.40 14.74
N PRO A 288 -20.15 24.03 15.93
CA PRO A 288 -20.31 24.85 17.13
C PRO A 288 -19.74 26.25 16.95
N GLY A 289 -20.50 27.25 17.35
CA GLY A 289 -20.12 28.66 17.24
C GLY A 289 -20.43 29.29 15.87
N MET A 290 -21.16 28.61 15.01
CA MET A 290 -21.53 29.18 13.70
C MET A 290 -22.44 30.41 13.83
N GLU A 291 -23.04 30.67 15.01
CA GLU A 291 -23.79 31.89 15.30
C GLU A 291 -22.94 33.16 15.15
N PHE A 292 -21.63 33.06 15.36
CA PHE A 292 -20.68 34.16 15.15
C PHE A 292 -20.14 34.24 13.72
N ALA A 293 -20.49 33.27 12.87
CA ALA A 293 -20.04 33.22 11.49
C ALA A 293 -20.91 34.10 10.55
N PRO A 294 -20.38 34.49 9.37
CA PRO A 294 -21.16 35.23 8.40
C PRO A 294 -22.44 34.50 8.00
N PRO A 295 -23.54 35.25 7.70
CA PRO A 295 -24.83 34.64 7.34
C PRO A 295 -24.76 33.63 6.18
N ALA A 296 -23.93 33.92 5.16
CA ALA A 296 -23.74 33.01 4.04
C ALA A 296 -23.15 31.66 4.44
N PHE A 297 -22.24 31.63 5.42
CA PHE A 297 -21.67 30.40 5.98
C PHE A 297 -22.75 29.59 6.73
N ARG A 298 -23.51 30.24 7.62
CA ARG A 298 -24.63 29.58 8.33
C ARG A 298 -25.64 28.96 7.40
N GLN A 299 -26.08 29.69 6.38
CA GLN A 299 -27.01 29.18 5.35
C GLN A 299 -26.42 27.99 4.58
N ALA A 300 -25.12 27.99 4.31
CA ALA A 300 -24.46 26.87 3.65
C ALA A 300 -24.45 25.61 4.52
N VAL A 301 -24.17 25.72 5.82
CA VAL A 301 -24.20 24.58 6.76
C VAL A 301 -25.64 24.06 6.95
N GLU A 302 -26.61 24.94 7.11
CA GLU A 302 -28.03 24.54 7.22
C GLU A 302 -28.52 23.84 5.95
N ARG A 303 -28.12 24.30 4.77
CA ARG A 303 -28.44 23.66 3.50
C ARG A 303 -27.80 22.27 3.44
N GLU A 304 -26.54 22.12 3.81
CA GLU A 304 -25.86 20.84 3.88
C GLU A 304 -26.58 19.84 4.80
N VAL A 305 -26.94 20.27 6.01
CA VAL A 305 -27.68 19.44 6.96
C VAL A 305 -29.02 18.98 6.36
N LYS A 306 -29.77 19.91 5.75
CA LYS A 306 -31.02 19.58 5.10
C LYS A 306 -30.85 18.56 3.96
N GLU A 307 -29.90 18.82 3.06
CA GLU A 307 -29.59 17.93 1.93
C GLU A 307 -29.16 16.53 2.38
N VAL A 308 -28.34 16.42 3.43
CA VAL A 308 -27.92 15.14 4.00
C VAL A 308 -29.11 14.39 4.57
N LEU A 309 -29.92 15.03 5.40
CA LEU A 309 -31.11 14.39 5.99
C LEU A 309 -32.11 13.95 4.92
N ASP A 310 -32.40 14.80 3.95
CA ASP A 310 -33.33 14.48 2.86
C ASP A 310 -32.86 13.30 2.01
N ARG A 311 -31.55 13.22 1.76
CA ARG A 311 -30.94 12.22 0.85
C ARG A 311 -30.69 10.87 1.49
N ILE A 312 -30.18 10.83 2.72
CA ILE A 312 -29.67 9.58 3.30
C ILE A 312 -30.31 9.16 4.62
N TYR A 313 -31.12 10.00 5.28
CA TYR A 313 -31.68 9.63 6.58
C TYR A 313 -32.50 8.33 6.55
N SER A 314 -33.24 8.08 5.45
CA SER A 314 -34.02 6.86 5.27
C SER A 314 -33.21 5.57 5.26
N THR A 315 -31.94 5.63 4.83
CA THR A 315 -31.04 4.47 4.68
C THR A 315 -29.94 4.43 5.75
N HIS A 316 -29.62 5.57 6.34
CA HIS A 316 -28.50 5.71 7.30
C HIS A 316 -28.98 6.09 8.71
N GLY A 317 -30.19 6.63 8.88
CA GLY A 317 -30.76 6.97 10.18
C GLY A 317 -31.07 5.75 11.05
N ASN A 318 -31.56 6.02 12.29
CA ASN A 318 -31.88 5.00 13.29
C ASN A 318 -30.73 4.05 13.58
N GLY A 319 -29.51 4.59 13.66
CA GLY A 319 -28.27 3.86 13.96
C GLY A 319 -27.71 3.02 12.82
N GLN A 320 -28.32 3.01 11.61
CA GLN A 320 -27.82 2.23 10.48
C GLN A 320 -26.46 2.73 9.95
N TRP A 321 -26.16 4.03 10.09
CA TRP A 321 -24.87 4.60 9.73
C TRP A 321 -23.68 3.91 10.43
N LYS A 322 -23.87 3.38 11.64
CA LYS A 322 -22.83 2.66 12.41
C LYS A 322 -22.41 1.33 11.76
N LYS A 323 -23.18 0.83 10.83
CA LYS A 323 -22.89 -0.39 10.06
C LYS A 323 -22.22 -0.09 8.71
N LYS A 324 -22.08 1.20 8.37
CA LYS A 324 -21.45 1.65 7.13
C LYS A 324 -19.95 1.86 7.35
N ILE A 325 -19.18 1.82 6.26
CA ILE A 325 -17.76 2.17 6.28
C ILE A 325 -17.67 3.68 6.43
N MET A 326 -16.95 4.13 7.45
CA MET A 326 -16.70 5.54 7.68
C MET A 326 -15.67 6.06 6.67
N ILE A 327 -16.04 7.07 5.90
CA ILE A 327 -15.09 7.83 5.07
C ILE A 327 -14.77 9.12 5.80
N ASN A 328 -13.51 9.29 6.17
CA ASN A 328 -13.02 10.49 6.82
C ASN A 328 -11.71 10.96 6.18
N ASP A 329 -11.22 12.12 6.60
CA ASP A 329 -9.92 12.63 6.14
C ASP A 329 -9.07 13.11 7.30
N ARG A 330 -7.76 13.06 7.10
CA ARG A 330 -6.79 13.62 8.06
C ARG A 330 -5.67 14.34 7.32
N ILE A 331 -5.29 15.50 7.88
CA ILE A 331 -4.10 16.22 7.43
C ILE A 331 -2.87 15.36 7.76
N ALA A 332 -1.90 15.30 6.84
CA ALA A 332 -0.74 14.42 6.92
C ALA A 332 -0.02 14.48 8.27
N ASP A 333 0.29 15.67 8.78
CA ASP A 333 0.96 15.82 10.10
C ASP A 333 0.13 15.19 11.23
N SER A 334 -1.19 15.39 11.18
CA SER A 334 -2.11 14.86 12.18
C SER A 334 -2.17 13.34 12.17
N ILE A 335 -2.28 12.71 11.00
CA ILE A 335 -2.32 11.26 10.90
C ILE A 335 -0.99 10.62 11.34
N PHE A 336 0.16 11.21 11.02
CA PHE A 336 1.46 10.73 11.52
C PHE A 336 1.54 10.67 13.04
N GLN A 337 0.99 11.69 13.73
CA GLN A 337 0.90 11.69 15.18
C GLN A 337 -0.15 10.68 15.69
N GLN A 338 -1.28 10.56 15.00
CA GLN A 338 -2.41 9.74 15.46
C GLN A 338 -2.17 8.25 15.30
N VAL A 339 -1.46 7.79 14.27
CA VAL A 339 -1.08 6.37 14.14
C VAL A 339 -0.11 5.89 15.22
N VAL A 340 0.57 6.80 15.92
CA VAL A 340 1.40 6.46 17.09
C VAL A 340 0.57 6.42 18.39
N THR A 341 -0.39 7.33 18.55
CA THR A 341 -1.09 7.55 19.83
C THR A 341 -2.42 6.82 19.93
N ARG A 342 -3.08 6.56 18.80
CA ARG A 342 -4.42 5.96 18.72
C ARG A 342 -4.65 5.22 17.38
N ALA A 343 -3.76 4.28 17.05
CA ALA A 343 -3.80 3.53 15.81
C ALA A 343 -5.12 2.76 15.60
N ASP A 344 -5.77 2.33 16.67
CA ASP A 344 -7.03 1.58 16.69
C ASP A 344 -8.26 2.36 16.17
N GLU A 345 -8.15 3.68 16.00
CA GLU A 345 -9.18 4.50 15.34
C GLU A 345 -9.16 4.36 13.80
N TYR A 346 -8.08 3.82 13.23
CA TYR A 346 -7.85 3.74 11.79
C TYR A 346 -7.90 2.29 11.29
N SER A 347 -8.31 2.13 10.03
CA SER A 347 -8.47 0.80 9.44
C SER A 347 -7.82 0.71 8.06
N VAL A 348 -8.23 1.56 7.11
CA VAL A 348 -7.63 1.70 5.79
C VAL A 348 -7.22 3.15 5.59
N LEU A 349 -6.00 3.39 5.11
CA LEU A 349 -5.49 4.71 4.78
C LEU A 349 -5.30 4.82 3.27
N ALA A 350 -5.98 5.75 2.61
CA ALA A 350 -5.80 6.05 1.20
C ALA A 350 -4.95 7.33 1.06
N CYS A 351 -3.80 7.23 0.41
CA CYS A 351 -2.77 8.25 0.42
C CYS A 351 -2.28 8.61 -0.99
N PRO A 352 -1.98 9.89 -1.28
CA PRO A 352 -1.07 10.24 -2.36
C PRO A 352 0.26 9.51 -2.21
N ASN A 353 1.03 9.42 -3.28
CA ASN A 353 2.22 8.58 -3.36
C ASN A 353 3.24 8.87 -2.24
N LEU A 354 3.70 10.10 -2.10
CA LEU A 354 4.72 10.46 -1.11
C LEU A 354 4.23 10.26 0.33
N ASN A 355 3.00 10.69 0.64
CA ASN A 355 2.43 10.53 1.98
C ASN A 355 2.30 9.04 2.34
N GLY A 356 1.88 8.20 1.38
CA GLY A 356 1.76 6.76 1.55
C GLY A 356 3.10 6.07 1.79
N ASP A 357 4.16 6.55 1.14
CA ASP A 357 5.52 6.05 1.36
C ASP A 357 5.98 6.28 2.80
N TYR A 358 5.93 7.52 3.23
CA TYR A 358 6.37 7.88 4.58
C TYR A 358 5.55 7.20 5.69
N ILE A 359 4.22 7.21 5.57
CA ILE A 359 3.38 6.68 6.65
C ILE A 359 3.46 5.17 6.77
N SER A 360 3.65 4.45 5.66
CA SER A 360 3.78 2.99 5.71
C SER A 360 5.03 2.54 6.46
N ASP A 361 6.16 3.21 6.25
CA ASP A 361 7.40 2.91 6.96
C ASP A 361 7.32 3.32 8.44
N ALA A 362 6.69 4.47 8.74
CA ALA A 362 6.43 4.92 10.11
C ALA A 362 5.52 3.96 10.88
N CYS A 363 4.50 3.40 10.25
CA CYS A 363 3.63 2.37 10.84
C CYS A 363 4.37 1.04 11.02
N ALA A 364 5.13 0.59 10.01
CA ALA A 364 5.91 -0.64 10.07
C ALA A 364 6.94 -0.61 11.22
N ALA A 365 7.59 0.53 11.45
CA ALA A 365 8.53 0.71 12.56
C ALA A 365 7.90 0.45 13.94
N GLN A 366 6.61 0.71 14.10
CA GLN A 366 5.89 0.51 15.35
C GLN A 366 5.55 -0.95 15.66
N VAL A 367 5.54 -1.82 14.66
CA VAL A 367 5.14 -3.24 14.80
C VAL A 367 6.28 -4.23 14.61
N GLY A 368 7.52 -3.76 14.55
CA GLY A 368 8.71 -4.62 14.43
C GLY A 368 9.64 -4.28 13.29
N GLY A 369 9.29 -3.28 12.47
CA GLY A 369 10.15 -2.76 11.41
C GLY A 369 9.93 -3.44 10.04
N LEU A 370 10.74 -2.99 9.07
CA LEU A 370 10.60 -3.38 7.67
C LEU A 370 10.88 -4.86 7.38
N GLY A 371 11.58 -5.57 8.27
CA GLY A 371 11.89 -7.00 8.11
C GLY A 371 10.65 -7.91 8.09
N ILE A 372 9.51 -7.42 8.57
CA ILE A 372 8.22 -8.12 8.54
C ILE A 372 7.11 -7.27 7.89
N ALA A 373 7.46 -6.26 7.12
CA ALA A 373 6.50 -5.41 6.41
C ALA A 373 6.31 -5.91 4.98
N PRO A 374 5.13 -6.45 4.62
CA PRO A 374 4.87 -6.90 3.26
C PRO A 374 4.38 -5.75 2.36
N GLY A 375 4.44 -5.98 1.05
CA GLY A 375 3.89 -5.07 0.06
C GLY A 375 3.40 -5.76 -1.19
N ALA A 376 2.43 -5.12 -1.84
CA ALA A 376 1.95 -5.49 -3.17
C ALA A 376 1.78 -4.23 -4.02
N ASN A 377 2.03 -4.34 -5.31
CA ASN A 377 1.70 -3.31 -6.30
C ASN A 377 0.67 -3.91 -7.25
N ILE A 378 -0.51 -3.32 -7.33
CA ILE A 378 -1.67 -3.88 -8.01
C ILE A 378 -2.19 -2.88 -9.04
N GLY A 379 -2.49 -3.38 -10.22
CA GLY A 379 -3.17 -2.69 -11.30
C GLY A 379 -4.28 -3.55 -11.89
N ASP A 380 -4.90 -3.08 -12.98
CA ASP A 380 -5.95 -3.83 -13.65
C ASP A 380 -5.35 -5.04 -14.38
N GLY A 381 -5.53 -6.23 -13.82
CA GLY A 381 -5.06 -7.49 -14.38
C GLY A 381 -3.59 -7.82 -14.14
N TYR A 382 -2.87 -7.04 -13.30
CA TYR A 382 -1.47 -7.29 -12.93
C TYR A 382 -1.24 -7.06 -11.44
N ALA A 383 -0.39 -7.89 -10.82
CA ALA A 383 0.03 -7.72 -9.43
C ALA A 383 1.49 -8.16 -9.23
N ILE A 384 2.27 -7.36 -8.53
CA ILE A 384 3.64 -7.71 -8.10
C ILE A 384 3.72 -7.59 -6.59
N PHE A 385 4.04 -8.71 -5.93
CA PHE A 385 4.27 -8.76 -4.48
C PHE A 385 5.75 -8.55 -4.19
N GLU A 386 6.09 -7.76 -3.17
CA GLU A 386 7.48 -7.39 -2.94
C GLU A 386 7.82 -7.14 -1.48
N ALA A 387 9.09 -7.38 -1.10
CA ALA A 387 9.63 -6.85 0.13
C ALA A 387 9.65 -5.32 0.09
N THR A 388 9.33 -4.69 1.23
CA THR A 388 9.31 -3.22 1.33
C THR A 388 10.67 -2.63 1.72
N HIS A 389 11.62 -3.45 2.22
CA HIS A 389 12.95 -3.03 2.61
C HIS A 389 13.94 -2.96 1.43
N GLY A 390 15.07 -2.27 1.64
CA GLY A 390 16.17 -2.18 0.66
C GLY A 390 17.05 -3.43 0.58
N THR A 391 18.06 -3.39 -0.27
CA THR A 391 18.95 -4.53 -0.63
C THR A 391 19.98 -4.90 0.42
N ALA A 392 20.34 -3.99 1.33
CA ALA A 392 21.35 -4.17 2.39
C ALA A 392 22.59 -4.97 1.94
N PRO A 393 23.35 -4.50 0.94
CA PRO A 393 24.38 -5.30 0.23
C PRO A 393 25.50 -5.81 1.13
N LYS A 394 25.80 -5.12 2.24
CA LYS A 394 26.82 -5.57 3.22
C LYS A 394 26.47 -6.89 3.92
N TYR A 395 25.22 -7.33 3.84
CA TYR A 395 24.72 -8.57 4.43
C TYR A 395 24.41 -9.66 3.39
N ALA A 396 24.65 -9.40 2.11
CA ALA A 396 24.43 -10.35 1.04
C ALA A 396 25.21 -11.66 1.26
N ASP A 397 24.59 -12.80 0.97
CA ASP A 397 25.16 -14.14 1.05
C ASP A 397 25.67 -14.55 2.46
N LYS A 398 25.22 -13.87 3.51
CA LYS A 398 25.60 -14.18 4.91
C LYS A 398 24.55 -14.98 5.68
N ASP A 399 23.39 -15.23 5.09
CA ASP A 399 22.29 -16.00 5.70
C ASP A 399 21.86 -15.45 7.08
N VAL A 400 21.78 -14.11 7.22
CA VAL A 400 21.49 -13.45 8.52
C VAL A 400 20.25 -12.57 8.55
N ILE A 401 19.70 -12.18 7.39
CA ILE A 401 18.61 -11.23 7.28
C ILE A 401 17.26 -11.90 7.55
N ASN A 402 16.33 -11.15 8.15
CA ASN A 402 14.96 -11.56 8.35
C ASN A 402 14.22 -11.70 7.00
N PRO A 403 13.73 -12.89 6.62
CA PRO A 403 13.01 -13.09 5.37
C PRO A 403 11.50 -12.76 5.47
N GLY A 404 11.03 -12.32 6.63
CA GLY A 404 9.61 -12.14 6.95
C GLY A 404 8.87 -11.22 6.00
N SER A 405 9.51 -10.16 5.50
CA SER A 405 8.87 -9.23 4.55
C SER A 405 8.48 -9.94 3.24
N VAL A 406 9.39 -10.73 2.63
CA VAL A 406 9.06 -11.52 1.42
C VAL A 406 8.08 -12.64 1.75
N MET A 407 8.22 -13.30 2.90
CA MET A 407 7.28 -14.35 3.32
C MET A 407 5.86 -13.82 3.47
N LEU A 408 5.69 -12.68 4.12
CA LEU A 408 4.37 -12.04 4.28
C LEU A 408 3.85 -11.44 2.96
N SER A 409 4.74 -10.99 2.06
CA SER A 409 4.33 -10.62 0.68
C SER A 409 3.80 -11.84 -0.08
N GLY A 410 4.40 -13.02 0.11
CA GLY A 410 3.86 -14.29 -0.38
C GLY A 410 2.52 -14.67 0.26
N VAL A 411 2.32 -14.39 1.55
CA VAL A 411 1.00 -14.53 2.21
C VAL A 411 -0.04 -13.66 1.50
N MET A 412 0.28 -12.38 1.20
CA MET A 412 -0.60 -11.52 0.43
C MET A 412 -0.88 -12.10 -0.97
N MET A 413 0.16 -12.60 -1.66
CA MET A 413 0.02 -13.24 -2.97
C MET A 413 -0.91 -14.46 -2.91
N PHE A 414 -0.75 -15.35 -1.95
CA PHE A 414 -1.63 -16.51 -1.82
C PHE A 414 -3.07 -16.13 -1.51
N ARG A 415 -3.32 -15.14 -0.66
CA ARG A 415 -4.67 -14.60 -0.45
C ARG A 415 -5.26 -14.01 -1.74
N PHE A 416 -4.46 -13.27 -2.49
CA PHE A 416 -4.85 -12.73 -3.79
C PHE A 416 -5.20 -13.81 -4.82
N LEU A 417 -4.48 -14.93 -4.81
CA LEU A 417 -4.76 -16.10 -5.63
C LEU A 417 -5.95 -16.96 -5.13
N GLY A 418 -6.58 -16.59 -4.00
CA GLY A 418 -7.63 -17.40 -3.37
C GLY A 418 -7.12 -18.67 -2.66
N TRP A 419 -5.85 -18.67 -2.26
CA TRP A 419 -5.19 -19.79 -1.58
C TRP A 419 -5.00 -19.48 -0.08
N SER A 420 -6.09 -19.15 0.59
CA SER A 420 -6.08 -18.66 1.97
C SER A 420 -5.52 -19.66 2.96
N GLU A 421 -5.71 -20.98 2.75
CA GLU A 421 -5.22 -22.02 3.64
C GLU A 421 -3.68 -22.04 3.69
N ALA A 422 -3.01 -21.89 2.53
CA ALA A 422 -1.55 -21.79 2.49
C ALA A 422 -1.06 -20.48 3.14
N ALA A 423 -1.76 -19.37 2.94
CA ALA A 423 -1.47 -18.10 3.58
C ALA A 423 -1.57 -18.18 5.12
N ASP A 424 -2.64 -18.76 5.63
CA ASP A 424 -2.89 -18.92 7.07
C ASP A 424 -1.84 -19.82 7.74
N LEU A 425 -1.40 -20.90 7.05
CA LEU A 425 -0.32 -21.75 7.54
C LEU A 425 1.00 -20.98 7.72
N ILE A 426 1.37 -20.15 6.76
CA ILE A 426 2.61 -19.37 6.83
C ILE A 426 2.53 -18.35 7.97
N GLU A 427 1.44 -17.59 8.02
CA GLU A 427 1.26 -16.52 8.98
C GLU A 427 1.22 -17.04 10.42
N GLY A 428 0.43 -18.09 10.67
CA GLY A 428 0.33 -18.74 11.99
C GLY A 428 1.64 -19.40 12.43
N ALA A 429 2.36 -20.06 11.51
CA ALA A 429 3.65 -20.67 11.80
C ALA A 429 4.73 -19.64 12.11
N MET A 430 4.74 -18.49 11.41
CA MET A 430 5.65 -17.39 11.69
C MET A 430 5.39 -16.80 13.08
N GLU A 431 4.15 -16.51 13.43
CA GLU A 431 3.79 -16.01 14.77
C GLU A 431 4.20 -16.99 15.85
N LYS A 432 3.92 -18.29 15.67
CA LYS A 432 4.34 -19.33 16.60
C LYS A 432 5.86 -19.40 16.77
N THR A 433 6.63 -19.27 15.69
CA THR A 433 8.09 -19.26 15.71
C THR A 433 8.63 -18.06 16.50
N ILE A 434 8.06 -16.88 16.31
CA ILE A 434 8.40 -15.67 17.06
C ILE A 434 8.07 -15.82 18.55
N LEU A 435 6.89 -16.36 18.88
CA LEU A 435 6.49 -16.65 20.28
C LEU A 435 7.42 -17.65 20.98
N GLN A 436 8.02 -18.58 20.23
CA GLN A 436 9.06 -19.47 20.74
C GLN A 436 10.41 -18.77 20.94
N LYS A 437 10.49 -17.46 20.66
CA LYS A 437 11.72 -16.65 20.68
C LYS A 437 12.82 -17.20 19.78
N LYS A 438 12.47 -17.88 18.70
CA LYS A 438 13.36 -18.35 17.64
C LYS A 438 13.31 -17.35 16.51
N VAL A 439 14.27 -16.41 16.45
CA VAL A 439 14.19 -15.22 15.61
C VAL A 439 15.52 -14.87 14.96
N THR A 440 15.49 -14.02 13.94
CA THR A 440 16.68 -13.48 13.30
C THR A 440 17.32 -12.38 14.14
N TYR A 441 18.51 -11.92 13.75
CA TYR A 441 19.36 -11.01 14.55
C TYR A 441 18.67 -9.67 14.88
N ASP A 442 17.77 -9.20 14.03
CA ASP A 442 17.05 -7.93 14.18
C ASP A 442 16.11 -7.95 15.39
N PHE A 443 15.44 -9.06 15.64
CA PHE A 443 14.60 -9.25 16.81
C PHE A 443 15.40 -9.78 18.01
N GLU A 444 16.35 -10.68 17.81
CA GLU A 444 17.15 -11.29 18.90
C GLU A 444 17.78 -10.24 19.79
N ARG A 445 18.38 -9.20 19.21
CA ARG A 445 18.99 -8.09 19.98
C ARG A 445 18.03 -7.27 20.83
N LEU A 446 16.72 -7.45 20.65
CA LEU A 446 15.65 -6.70 21.32
C LEU A 446 14.78 -7.61 22.19
N MET A 447 15.09 -8.90 22.27
CA MET A 447 14.28 -9.91 22.99
C MET A 447 15.12 -10.70 23.97
N ASP A 448 14.92 -10.49 25.26
CA ASP A 448 15.61 -11.27 26.30
C ASP A 448 15.36 -12.78 26.17
N GLY A 449 16.42 -13.56 26.18
CA GLY A 449 16.38 -15.02 26.09
C GLY A 449 15.96 -15.56 24.71
N ALA A 450 16.09 -14.76 23.66
CA ALA A 450 15.84 -15.22 22.31
C ALA A 450 16.99 -16.08 21.75
N THR A 451 16.65 -17.04 20.92
CA THR A 451 17.57 -17.84 20.15
C THR A 451 17.76 -17.20 18.78
N LYS A 452 18.98 -16.75 18.50
CA LYS A 452 19.36 -16.17 17.20
C LYS A 452 19.42 -17.25 16.12
N LEU A 453 18.63 -17.10 15.08
CA LEU A 453 18.64 -17.99 13.92
C LEU A 453 19.23 -17.30 12.70
N ARG A 454 19.76 -18.11 11.78
CA ARG A 454 20.07 -17.72 10.41
C ARG A 454 18.77 -17.59 9.62
N THR A 455 18.81 -16.88 8.48
CA THR A 455 17.67 -16.76 7.54
C THR A 455 17.10 -18.14 7.16
N SER A 456 18.00 -19.09 6.80
CA SER A 456 17.61 -20.46 6.43
C SER A 456 16.99 -21.23 7.60
N GLN A 457 17.56 -21.12 8.81
CA GLN A 457 17.07 -21.78 10.02
C GLN A 457 15.72 -21.23 10.48
N PHE A 458 15.48 -19.93 10.30
CA PHE A 458 14.19 -19.31 10.58
C PHE A 458 13.10 -19.90 9.67
N ALA A 459 13.40 -20.10 8.38
CA ALA A 459 12.51 -20.80 7.47
C ALA A 459 12.25 -22.24 7.89
N ASP A 460 13.27 -23.00 8.34
CA ASP A 460 13.10 -24.36 8.85
C ASP A 460 12.13 -24.39 10.03
N CYS A 461 12.31 -23.52 11.02
CA CYS A 461 11.43 -23.43 12.17
C CYS A 461 9.98 -23.07 11.80
N ILE A 462 9.80 -22.18 10.81
CA ILE A 462 8.44 -21.86 10.30
C ILE A 462 7.82 -23.12 9.68
N ILE A 463 8.54 -23.85 8.83
CA ILE A 463 8.04 -25.07 8.19
C ILE A 463 7.67 -26.14 9.23
N GLU A 464 8.50 -26.32 10.27
CA GLU A 464 8.24 -27.23 11.39
C GLU A 464 6.96 -26.81 12.17
N ASN A 465 6.76 -25.51 12.36
CA ASN A 465 5.61 -24.98 13.09
C ASN A 465 4.30 -24.93 12.28
N MET A 466 4.32 -25.21 10.98
CA MET A 466 3.10 -25.37 10.18
C MET A 466 2.34 -26.61 10.64
N THR A 467 1.33 -26.44 11.44
CA THR A 467 0.39 -27.50 11.81
C THR A 467 -0.88 -27.33 10.98
N ALA A 468 -1.35 -28.40 10.32
CA ALA A 468 -2.64 -28.35 9.65
C ALA A 468 -3.72 -27.92 10.65
N VAL A 469 -4.54 -26.95 10.25
CA VAL A 469 -5.72 -26.52 11.01
C VAL A 469 -6.82 -27.56 10.90
#